data_fa41ddfd3d818fb18fef52e26f5293ed
#
_entry.id   fa41ddfd3d818fb18fef52e26f5293ed
#
_cell.length_a   1.000
_cell.length_b   1.000
_cell.length_c   1.000
_cell.angle_alpha   90.00
_cell.angle_beta   90.00
_cell.angle_gamma   90.00
#
_symmetry.space_group_name_H-M   'P 1'
#
loop_
_entity.id
_entity.type
_entity.pdbx_description
1 polymer ?
#
loop_
_entity_poly.entity_id
_entity_poly.type
_entity_poly.pdbx_seq_one_letter_code
_entity_poly.pdbx_strand_id
1 'polypeptide(L)'
;MGIWSREVVPRFIDRACGTPAMKAGRDLIAQGLSGVVLEIGFGSGLNVESYPPEVTLVHAVEPSMVGRRLAADRIAASPIAIDFAGLQGESIQLDDDTCDGALCTFTLCTIPGVEQALREVKR
;
A
#
# COMPACT_ATOMS: atom_id res chain seq x y z
N MET A 1 14.54 -8.95 -13.32
CA MET A 1 13.14 -9.41 -13.29
C MET A 1 12.58 -9.43 -14.69
N GLY A 2 11.93 -10.51 -15.08
CA GLY A 2 11.35 -10.67 -16.41
C GLY A 2 10.03 -9.93 -16.57
N ILE A 3 9.54 -9.91 -17.82
CA ILE A 3 8.23 -9.32 -18.17
C ILE A 3 7.09 -9.93 -17.34
N TRP A 4 7.17 -11.22 -17.05
CA TRP A 4 6.17 -11.91 -16.24
C TRP A 4 5.96 -11.24 -14.88
N SER A 5 7.03 -11.06 -14.11
CA SER A 5 6.93 -10.47 -12.77
C SER A 5 6.64 -8.97 -12.79
N ARG A 6 7.03 -8.27 -13.85
CA ARG A 6 6.84 -6.81 -13.95
C ARG A 6 5.47 -6.41 -14.46
N GLU A 7 4.95 -7.16 -15.43
CA GLU A 7 3.72 -6.78 -16.15
C GLU A 7 2.54 -7.69 -15.83
N VAL A 8 2.77 -9.01 -15.74
CA VAL A 8 1.68 -9.98 -15.61
C VAL A 8 1.28 -10.19 -14.15
N VAL A 9 2.27 -10.39 -13.28
CA VAL A 9 2.00 -10.68 -11.87
C VAL A 9 1.20 -9.56 -11.17
N PRO A 10 1.53 -8.27 -11.32
CA PRO A 10 0.71 -7.23 -10.68
C PRO A 10 -0.75 -7.23 -11.14
N ARG A 11 -1.00 -7.48 -12.42
CA ARG A 11 -2.36 -7.56 -12.95
C ARG A 11 -3.11 -8.77 -12.43
N PHE A 12 -2.41 -9.90 -12.32
CA PHE A 12 -3.00 -11.11 -11.75
C PHE A 12 -3.36 -10.91 -10.28
N ILE A 13 -2.46 -10.31 -9.50
CA ILE A 13 -2.70 -10.01 -8.09
C ILE A 13 -3.87 -9.03 -7.94
N ASP A 14 -3.94 -8.00 -8.76
CA ASP A 14 -5.05 -7.05 -8.75
C ASP A 14 -6.39 -7.78 -8.90
N ARG A 15 -6.48 -8.67 -9.86
CA ARG A 15 -7.70 -9.42 -10.12
C ARG A 15 -8.01 -10.43 -9.00
N ALA A 16 -7.00 -11.18 -8.55
CA ALA A 16 -7.17 -12.21 -7.54
C ALA A 16 -7.53 -11.62 -6.16
N CYS A 17 -6.94 -10.50 -5.81
CA CYS A 17 -7.17 -9.84 -4.51
C CYS A 17 -8.34 -8.87 -4.53
N GLY A 18 -8.92 -8.58 -5.68
CA GLY A 18 -10.05 -7.66 -5.84
C GLY A 18 -11.42 -8.28 -5.61
N THR A 19 -11.50 -9.49 -5.07
CA THR A 19 -12.79 -10.17 -4.84
C THR A 19 -13.52 -9.56 -3.63
N PRO A 20 -14.86 -9.69 -3.55
CA PRO A 20 -15.62 -9.19 -2.39
C PRO A 20 -15.16 -9.76 -1.04
N ALA A 21 -14.77 -11.04 -0.99
CA ALA A 21 -14.27 -11.65 0.24
C ALA A 21 -12.95 -11.02 0.70
N MET A 22 -12.05 -10.75 -0.23
CA MET A 22 -10.79 -10.08 0.08
C MET A 22 -11.02 -8.62 0.50
N LYS A 23 -11.98 -7.95 -0.13
CA LYS A 23 -12.36 -6.58 0.26
C LYS A 23 -12.87 -6.53 1.69
N ALA A 24 -13.71 -7.47 2.09
CA ALA A 24 -14.22 -7.54 3.47
C ALA A 24 -13.07 -7.67 4.48
N GLY A 25 -12.06 -8.47 4.18
CA GLY A 25 -10.86 -8.60 5.01
C GLY A 25 -10.07 -7.29 5.10
N ARG A 26 -9.90 -6.59 3.97
CA ARG A 26 -9.22 -5.28 3.95
C ARG A 26 -9.98 -4.24 4.77
N ASP A 27 -11.30 -4.19 4.63
CA ASP A 27 -12.15 -3.26 5.38
C ASP A 27 -11.98 -3.49 6.90
N LEU A 28 -11.95 -4.76 7.31
CA LEU A 28 -11.77 -5.11 8.72
C LEU A 28 -10.41 -4.65 9.26
N ILE A 29 -9.35 -4.87 8.50
CA ILE A 29 -7.99 -4.49 8.91
C ILE A 29 -7.84 -2.96 8.97
N ALA A 30 -8.43 -2.25 8.03
CA ALA A 30 -8.28 -0.80 7.92
C ALA A 30 -9.15 0.00 8.88
N GLN A 31 -10.19 -0.59 9.46
CA GLN A 31 -11.23 0.16 10.20
C GLN A 31 -10.71 0.92 11.42
N GLY A 32 -9.56 0.54 11.98
CA GLY A 32 -8.96 1.22 13.14
C GLY A 32 -7.97 2.31 12.79
N LEU A 33 -7.74 2.57 11.50
CA LEU A 33 -6.76 3.56 11.06
C LEU A 33 -7.34 4.97 11.08
N SER A 34 -6.49 5.95 11.39
CA SER A 34 -6.85 7.37 11.38
C SER A 34 -5.63 8.24 11.12
N GLY A 35 -5.87 9.49 10.72
CA GLY A 35 -4.81 10.47 10.50
C GLY A 35 -3.94 10.14 9.29
N VAL A 36 -2.64 10.26 9.45
CA VAL A 36 -1.64 9.98 8.41
C VAL A 36 -1.21 8.51 8.50
N VAL A 37 -1.39 7.77 7.42
CA VAL A 37 -1.12 6.32 7.37
C VAL A 37 -0.01 6.03 6.36
N LEU A 38 0.91 5.16 6.75
CA LEU A 38 1.92 4.58 5.86
C LEU A 38 1.40 3.23 5.35
N GLU A 39 1.33 3.04 4.05
CA GLU A 39 1.00 1.74 3.46
C GLU A 39 2.19 1.19 2.70
N ILE A 40 2.75 0.06 3.15
CA ILE A 40 3.83 -0.66 2.47
C ILE A 40 3.23 -1.76 1.61
N GLY A 41 3.68 -1.82 0.35
CA GLY A 41 3.12 -2.76 -0.62
C GLY A 41 1.76 -2.30 -1.12
N PHE A 42 1.69 -1.04 -1.51
CA PHE A 42 0.45 -0.42 -1.98
C PHE A 42 -0.18 -1.16 -3.17
N GLY A 43 0.65 -1.72 -4.05
CA GLY A 43 0.22 -2.48 -5.21
C GLY A 43 -0.64 -1.66 -6.15
N SER A 44 -1.76 -2.23 -6.55
CA SER A 44 -2.74 -1.58 -7.44
C SER A 44 -3.76 -0.70 -6.71
N GLY A 45 -3.57 -0.45 -5.42
CA GLY A 45 -4.42 0.44 -4.64
C GLY A 45 -5.74 -0.18 -4.19
N LEU A 46 -5.80 -1.49 -4.00
CA LEU A 46 -7.04 -2.16 -3.58
C LEU A 46 -7.50 -1.72 -2.17
N ASN A 47 -6.58 -1.26 -1.31
CA ASN A 47 -6.93 -0.77 0.01
C ASN A 47 -7.51 0.65 0.00
N VAL A 48 -7.40 1.38 -1.11
CA VAL A 48 -7.88 2.78 -1.21
C VAL A 48 -9.33 2.90 -0.82
N GLU A 49 -10.17 1.97 -1.26
CA GLU A 49 -11.60 1.97 -0.95
C GLU A 49 -11.91 1.50 0.47
N SER A 50 -10.94 0.91 1.16
CA SER A 50 -11.12 0.37 2.51
C SER A 50 -10.75 1.34 3.62
N TYR A 51 -10.08 2.44 3.31
CA TYR A 51 -9.70 3.42 4.34
C TYR A 51 -10.92 4.12 4.92
N PRO A 52 -11.02 4.19 6.26
CA PRO A 52 -12.13 4.93 6.88
C PRO A 52 -11.95 6.43 6.69
N PRO A 53 -13.05 7.21 6.84
CA PRO A 53 -13.01 8.67 6.63
C PRO A 53 -12.10 9.41 7.62
N GLU A 54 -11.70 8.78 8.72
CA GLU A 54 -10.77 9.34 9.69
C GLU A 54 -9.33 9.40 9.16
N VAL A 55 -9.01 8.64 8.11
CA VAL A 55 -7.70 8.73 7.44
C VAL A 55 -7.67 9.97 6.57
N THR A 56 -6.64 10.79 6.75
CA THR A 56 -6.52 12.08 6.04
C THR A 56 -5.48 12.06 4.92
N LEU A 57 -4.44 11.24 5.05
CA LEU A 57 -3.37 11.13 4.07
C LEU A 57 -2.77 9.74 4.13
N VAL A 58 -2.50 9.16 2.97
CA VAL A 58 -1.77 7.89 2.86
C VAL A 58 -0.44 8.14 2.16
N HIS A 59 0.64 7.77 2.82
CA HIS A 59 1.96 7.67 2.19
C HIS A 59 2.15 6.23 1.72
N ALA A 60 2.19 6.05 0.40
CA ALA A 60 2.25 4.74 -0.22
C ALA A 60 3.68 4.38 -0.63
N VAL A 61 4.10 3.16 -0.38
CA VAL A 61 5.38 2.60 -0.81
C VAL A 61 5.10 1.42 -1.74
N GLU A 62 5.52 1.52 -3.00
CA GLU A 62 5.30 0.49 -3.98
C GLU A 62 6.40 0.49 -5.05
N PRO A 63 7.18 -0.60 -5.20
CA PRO A 63 8.22 -0.68 -6.21
C PRO A 63 7.70 -0.92 -7.63
N SER A 64 6.49 -1.47 -7.79
CA SER A 64 5.95 -1.81 -9.10
C SER A 64 5.33 -0.61 -9.79
N MET A 65 5.91 -0.19 -10.91
CA MET A 65 5.33 0.88 -11.73
C MET A 65 4.00 0.46 -12.37
N VAL A 66 3.83 -0.83 -12.66
CA VAL A 66 2.54 -1.36 -13.14
C VAL A 66 1.48 -1.26 -12.04
N GLY A 67 1.83 -1.61 -10.81
CA GLY A 67 0.95 -1.44 -9.66
C GLY A 67 0.50 0.01 -9.51
N ARG A 68 1.41 0.96 -9.57
CA ARG A 68 1.09 2.39 -9.50
C ARG A 68 0.16 2.83 -10.63
N ARG A 69 0.38 2.35 -11.85
CA ARG A 69 -0.51 2.66 -12.99
C ARG A 69 -1.91 2.09 -12.79
N LEU A 70 -2.00 0.86 -12.29
CA LEU A 70 -3.31 0.24 -12.01
C LEU A 70 -4.04 0.99 -10.89
N ALA A 71 -3.31 1.60 -9.97
CA ALA A 71 -3.89 2.37 -8.87
C ALA A 71 -4.38 3.76 -9.27
N ALA A 72 -3.96 4.30 -10.40
CA ALA A 72 -4.19 5.70 -10.77
C ALA A 72 -5.67 6.09 -10.71
N ASP A 73 -6.58 5.28 -11.25
CA ASP A 73 -8.01 5.58 -11.24
C ASP A 73 -8.60 5.51 -9.83
N ARG A 74 -8.15 4.56 -9.02
CA ARG A 74 -8.58 4.43 -7.62
C ARG A 74 -8.13 5.62 -6.80
N ILE A 75 -6.90 6.07 -7.00
CA ILE A 75 -6.36 7.27 -6.34
C ILE A 75 -7.17 8.51 -6.73
N ALA A 76 -7.42 8.68 -8.03
CA ALA A 76 -8.17 9.84 -8.53
C ALA A 76 -9.61 9.88 -8.01
N ALA A 77 -10.23 8.71 -7.78
CA ALA A 77 -11.59 8.61 -7.27
C ALA A 77 -11.67 8.69 -5.73
N SER A 78 -10.55 8.64 -5.02
CA SER A 78 -10.53 8.62 -3.56
C SER A 78 -10.71 10.03 -2.98
N PRO A 79 -11.52 10.19 -1.91
CA PRO A 79 -11.59 11.44 -1.16
C PRO A 79 -10.36 11.67 -0.27
N ILE A 80 -9.53 10.62 -0.08
CA ILE A 80 -8.33 10.68 0.77
C ILE A 80 -7.13 10.97 -0.12
N ALA A 81 -6.26 11.89 0.32
CA ALA A 81 -5.02 12.19 -0.39
C ALA A 81 -4.04 11.01 -0.29
N ILE A 82 -3.44 10.63 -1.41
CA ILE A 82 -2.47 9.53 -1.48
C ILE A 82 -1.22 10.05 -2.17
N ASP A 83 -0.08 9.88 -1.49
CA ASP A 83 1.22 10.33 -1.95
C ASP A 83 2.22 9.17 -1.91
N PHE A 84 3.09 9.06 -2.90
CA PHE A 84 4.10 8.01 -2.93
C PHE A 84 5.35 8.46 -2.18
N ALA A 85 5.73 7.72 -1.14
CA ALA A 85 6.84 8.04 -0.24
C ALA A 85 8.10 7.19 -0.51
N GLY A 86 8.16 6.51 -1.63
CA GLY A 86 9.32 5.71 -2.01
C GLY A 86 8.96 4.44 -2.76
N LEU A 87 9.99 3.73 -3.19
CA LEU A 87 9.84 2.51 -3.97
C LEU A 87 10.00 1.25 -3.14
N GLN A 88 10.74 1.33 -2.02
CA GLN A 88 11.11 0.16 -1.23
C GLN A 88 10.85 0.39 0.25
N GLY A 89 10.29 -0.64 0.90
CA GLY A 89 10.01 -0.60 2.33
C GLY A 89 11.25 -0.51 3.21
N GLU A 90 12.42 -0.92 2.71
CA GLU A 90 13.67 -0.85 3.45
C GLU A 90 14.21 0.59 3.56
N SER A 91 13.71 1.52 2.75
CA SER A 91 14.13 2.92 2.75
C SER A 91 12.95 3.82 2.44
N ILE A 92 12.30 4.32 3.47
CA ILE A 92 11.11 5.16 3.36
C ILE A 92 11.51 6.62 3.45
N GLN A 93 11.07 7.41 2.48
CA GLN A 93 11.46 8.83 2.34
C GLN A 93 10.53 9.73 3.15
N LEU A 94 10.47 9.48 4.45
CA LEU A 94 9.70 10.26 5.41
C LEU A 94 10.54 10.52 6.65
N ASP A 95 10.28 11.64 7.31
CA ASP A 95 10.88 11.93 8.60
C ASP A 95 10.33 11.02 9.69
N ASP A 96 11.04 10.91 10.81
CA ASP A 96 10.60 10.13 11.97
C ASP A 96 9.28 10.67 12.50
N ASP A 97 8.44 9.76 13.02
CA ASP A 97 7.20 10.09 13.71
C ASP A 97 6.22 10.95 12.87
N THR A 98 6.20 10.76 11.55
CA THR A 98 5.30 11.50 10.67
C THR A 98 3.95 10.82 10.44
N CYS A 99 3.83 9.52 10.79
CA CYS A 99 2.62 8.74 10.55
C CYS A 99 1.95 8.34 11.86
N ASP A 100 0.62 8.28 11.85
CA ASP A 100 -0.19 7.84 12.99
C ASP A 100 -0.44 6.33 12.99
N GLY A 101 -0.30 5.68 11.85
CA GLY A 101 -0.48 4.25 11.71
C GLY A 101 0.18 3.71 10.45
N ALA A 102 0.24 2.40 10.34
CA ALA A 102 0.81 1.73 9.18
C ALA A 102 -0.02 0.51 8.80
N LEU A 103 -0.07 0.22 7.51
CA LEU A 103 -0.78 -0.92 6.95
C LEU A 103 0.14 -1.69 6.02
N CYS A 104 0.20 -3.01 6.21
CA CYS A 104 0.92 -3.92 5.32
C CYS A 104 -0.01 -5.11 5.02
N THR A 105 -0.35 -5.31 3.76
CA THR A 105 -1.19 -6.44 3.35
C THR A 105 -0.50 -7.24 2.26
N PHE A 106 -0.28 -8.54 2.52
CA PHE A 106 0.30 -9.49 1.56
C PHE A 106 1.67 -9.07 1.01
N THR A 107 2.49 -8.38 1.81
CA THR A 107 3.69 -7.71 1.30
C THR A 107 4.98 -8.13 1.98
N LEU A 108 4.97 -8.35 3.29
CA LEU A 108 6.21 -8.58 4.05
C LEU A 108 7.02 -9.77 3.54
N CYS A 109 6.36 -10.80 3.01
CA CYS A 109 7.02 -11.97 2.45
C CYS A 109 7.79 -11.70 1.16
N THR A 110 7.54 -10.58 0.50
CA THR A 110 8.18 -10.21 -0.77
C THR A 110 9.29 -9.17 -0.60
N ILE A 111 9.50 -8.66 0.61
CA ILE A 111 10.51 -7.65 0.90
C ILE A 111 11.82 -8.35 1.29
N PRO A 112 12.92 -8.18 0.51
CA PRO A 112 14.20 -8.82 0.84
C PRO A 112 14.76 -8.42 2.21
N GLY A 113 14.69 -7.14 2.55
CA GLY A 113 15.15 -6.62 3.83
C GLY A 113 14.00 -6.37 4.80
N VAL A 114 13.21 -7.41 5.13
CA VAL A 114 11.99 -7.26 5.94
C VAL A 114 12.26 -6.65 7.32
N GLU A 115 13.36 -6.99 7.96
CA GLU A 115 13.71 -6.42 9.27
C GLU A 115 13.97 -4.91 9.16
N GLN A 116 14.67 -4.47 8.13
CA GLN A 116 14.91 -3.05 7.89
C GLN A 116 13.61 -2.33 7.56
N ALA A 117 12.73 -2.93 6.78
CA ALA A 117 11.42 -2.37 6.47
C ALA A 117 10.58 -2.18 7.75
N LEU A 118 10.58 -3.16 8.64
CA LEU A 118 9.87 -3.05 9.93
C LEU A 118 10.47 -1.96 10.81
N ARG A 119 11.79 -1.78 10.82
CA ARG A 119 12.43 -0.67 11.53
C ARG A 119 11.99 0.69 10.96
N GLU A 120 11.89 0.81 9.64
CA GLU A 120 11.41 2.02 8.98
C GLU A 120 9.96 2.32 9.38
N VAL A 121 9.10 1.32 9.42
CA VAL A 121 7.70 1.49 9.86
C VAL A 121 7.64 1.99 11.30
N LYS A 122 8.46 1.43 12.18
CA LYS A 122 8.49 1.82 13.59
C LYS A 122 9.01 3.24 13.80
N ARG A 123 9.87 3.70 12.89
CA ARG A 123 10.42 5.05 12.93
C ARG A 123 9.34 6.11 12.74
#